data_dffb08bea44a118b5cd3ede227f4cb13
#
_entry.id   dffb08bea44a118b5cd3ede227f4cb13
#
_cell.length_a   1.000
_cell.length_b   1.000
_cell.length_c   1.000
_cell.angle_alpha   90.00
_cell.angle_beta   90.00
_cell.angle_gamma   90.00
#
_symmetry.space_group_name_H-M   'P 1'
#
loop_
_entity.id
_entity.type
_entity.pdbx_description
1 polymer ?
#
loop_
_entity_poly.entity_id
_entity_poly.type
_entity_poly.pdbx_seq_one_letter_code
_entity_poly.pdbx_strand_id
1 'polypeptide(L)'
;QVSQNLKSERGDKFYPIASLMVESAELSDLFIKPMLRGDNKQIDRHDIVSEAGDVLWNLAMLLRDNGVDFSEVAQYNLSKLQSRAERGVIQGSGGDR
;
A
#
# COMPACT_ATOMS: atom_id res chain seq x y z
N GLN A 1 23.76 3.93 12.62
CA GLN A 1 22.67 4.39 11.78
C GLN A 1 21.35 3.77 12.16
N VAL A 2 20.33 4.57 12.08
CA VAL A 2 19.01 4.14 12.55
C VAL A 2 18.52 2.93 11.77
N SER A 3 18.57 2.98 10.44
CA SER A 3 18.05 1.89 9.65
C SER A 3 18.86 0.60 9.86
N GLN A 4 20.15 0.74 10.02
CA GLN A 4 20.99 -0.42 10.27
C GLN A 4 20.72 -1.02 11.63
N ASN A 5 20.51 -0.19 12.64
CA ASN A 5 20.16 -0.68 13.97
C ASN A 5 18.82 -1.39 13.94
N LEU A 6 17.86 -0.86 13.21
CA LEU A 6 16.57 -1.51 13.08
C LEU A 6 16.71 -2.89 12.46
N LYS A 7 17.54 -3.00 11.44
CA LYS A 7 17.77 -4.29 10.81
C LYS A 7 18.42 -5.28 11.74
N SER A 8 19.40 -4.83 12.51
CA SER A 8 20.13 -5.76 13.36
C SER A 8 19.33 -6.19 14.59
N GLU A 9 18.50 -5.31 15.11
CA GLU A 9 17.76 -5.62 16.33
C GLU A 9 16.41 -6.29 16.05
N ARG A 10 15.77 -5.91 14.96
CA ARG A 10 14.44 -6.41 14.67
C ARG A 10 14.39 -7.20 13.38
N GLY A 11 15.55 -7.35 12.76
CA GLY A 11 15.63 -8.02 11.49
C GLY A 11 15.06 -7.20 10.38
N ASP A 12 15.06 -7.77 9.21
CA ASP A 12 14.58 -7.07 8.03
C ASP A 12 13.07 -6.83 8.06
N LYS A 13 12.37 -7.53 8.94
CA LYS A 13 10.90 -7.44 8.96
C LYS A 13 10.40 -6.08 9.42
N PHE A 14 11.11 -5.47 10.37
CA PHE A 14 10.65 -4.17 10.87
C PHE A 14 10.77 -3.08 9.82
N TYR A 15 11.85 -3.11 9.07
CA TYR A 15 12.12 -2.04 8.12
C TYR A 15 11.08 -1.96 7.00
N PRO A 16 10.70 -3.08 6.37
CA PRO A 16 9.63 -3.00 5.36
C PRO A 16 8.30 -2.54 5.91
N ILE A 17 8.01 -2.88 7.18
CA ILE A 17 6.76 -2.43 7.78
C ILE A 17 6.74 -0.92 7.90
N ALA A 18 7.82 -0.35 8.44
CA ALA A 18 7.90 1.10 8.61
C ALA A 18 7.91 1.81 7.27
N SER A 19 8.62 1.25 6.30
CA SER A 19 8.70 1.86 4.98
C SER A 19 7.35 1.86 4.28
N LEU A 20 6.57 0.79 4.46
CA LEU A 20 5.25 0.73 3.85
C LEU A 20 4.35 1.85 4.36
N MET A 21 4.42 2.14 5.66
CA MET A 21 3.66 3.26 6.23
C MET A 21 4.05 4.58 5.57
N VAL A 22 5.36 4.82 5.48
CA VAL A 22 5.85 6.08 4.95
C VAL A 22 5.50 6.23 3.48
N GLU A 23 5.73 5.20 2.69
CA GLU A 23 5.47 5.29 1.26
C GLU A 23 3.99 5.42 0.96
N SER A 24 3.15 4.75 1.76
CA SER A 24 1.70 4.91 1.59
C SER A 24 1.28 6.35 1.85
N ALA A 25 1.85 6.96 2.88
CA ALA A 25 1.55 8.34 3.19
C ALA A 25 2.01 9.28 2.07
N GLU A 26 3.18 9.02 1.51
CA GLU A 26 3.70 9.86 0.43
C GLU A 26 2.84 9.76 -0.83
N LEU A 27 2.37 8.55 -1.14
CA LEU A 27 1.45 8.41 -2.26
C LEU A 27 0.17 9.20 -2.03
N SER A 28 -0.39 9.10 -0.84
CA SER A 28 -1.59 9.85 -0.50
C SER A 28 -1.37 11.35 -0.56
N ASP A 29 -0.20 11.79 -0.13
CA ASP A 29 0.11 13.23 -0.09
C ASP A 29 0.16 13.86 -1.48
N LEU A 30 0.45 13.09 -2.51
CA LEU A 30 0.39 13.62 -3.86
C LEU A 30 -0.97 14.24 -4.17
N PHE A 31 -2.02 13.67 -3.60
CA PHE A 31 -3.38 14.10 -3.85
C PHE A 31 -3.90 15.04 -2.78
N ILE A 32 -3.56 14.75 -1.53
CA ILE A 32 -4.10 15.50 -0.40
C ILE A 32 -3.55 16.91 -0.34
N LYS A 33 -2.25 17.08 -0.57
CA LYS A 33 -1.65 18.40 -0.44
C LYS A 33 -2.22 19.42 -1.43
N PRO A 34 -2.35 19.09 -2.72
CA PRO A 34 -3.00 20.04 -3.62
C PRO A 34 -4.44 20.33 -3.24
N MET A 35 -5.15 19.34 -2.76
CA MET A 35 -6.53 19.53 -2.34
C MET A 35 -6.64 20.51 -1.19
N LEU A 36 -5.75 20.38 -0.22
CA LEU A 36 -5.76 21.27 0.93
C LEU A 36 -5.41 22.72 0.55
N ARG A 37 -4.60 22.89 -0.49
CA ARG A 37 -4.25 24.23 -0.97
C ARG A 37 -5.29 24.81 -1.91
N GLY A 38 -6.29 24.03 -2.28
CA GLY A 38 -7.25 24.48 -3.27
C GLY A 38 -6.65 24.57 -4.66
N ASP A 39 -5.68 23.73 -4.93
CA ASP A 39 -4.93 23.74 -6.18
C ASP A 39 -5.59 22.77 -7.16
N ASN A 40 -5.92 23.27 -8.36
CA ASN A 40 -6.54 22.44 -9.39
C ASN A 40 -5.51 21.82 -10.32
N LYS A 41 -4.24 21.96 -9.99
CA LYS A 41 -3.20 21.43 -10.85
C LYS A 41 -3.29 19.92 -10.93
N GLN A 42 -3.12 19.42 -12.15
CA GLN A 42 -3.14 17.98 -12.36
C GLN A 42 -1.86 17.36 -11.83
N ILE A 43 -2.00 16.20 -11.19
CA ILE A 43 -0.86 15.51 -10.62
C ILE A 43 -0.13 14.78 -11.74
N ASP A 44 1.19 14.87 -11.72
CA ASP A 44 2.03 14.25 -12.73
C ASP A 44 1.88 12.74 -12.67
N ARG A 45 1.57 12.14 -13.82
CA ARG A 45 1.42 10.70 -13.92
C ARG A 45 2.67 9.97 -13.47
N HIS A 46 3.84 10.51 -13.79
CA HIS A 46 5.10 9.88 -13.40
C HIS A 46 5.23 9.82 -11.88
N ASP A 47 4.82 10.86 -11.19
CA ASP A 47 4.89 10.87 -9.74
C ASP A 47 3.96 9.82 -9.14
N ILE A 48 2.79 9.66 -9.72
CA ILE A 48 1.86 8.63 -9.24
C ILE A 48 2.47 7.25 -9.41
N VAL A 49 3.01 6.97 -10.58
CA VAL A 49 3.60 5.67 -10.87
C VAL A 49 4.78 5.40 -9.94
N SER A 50 5.61 6.41 -9.75
CA SER A 50 6.80 6.27 -8.91
C SER A 50 6.42 5.97 -7.46
N GLU A 51 5.53 6.78 -6.89
CA GLU A 51 5.15 6.57 -5.50
C GLU A 51 4.36 5.28 -5.31
N ALA A 52 3.51 4.95 -6.26
CA ALA A 52 2.79 3.67 -6.18
C ALA A 52 3.75 2.49 -6.27
N GLY A 53 4.79 2.62 -7.08
CA GLY A 53 5.80 1.57 -7.17
C GLY A 53 6.51 1.35 -5.85
N ASP A 54 6.80 2.42 -5.14
CA ASP A 54 7.45 2.31 -3.83
C ASP A 54 6.55 1.57 -2.83
N VAL A 55 5.25 1.86 -2.88
CA VAL A 55 4.30 1.16 -2.02
C VAL A 55 4.27 -0.32 -2.37
N LEU A 56 4.19 -0.61 -3.66
CA LEU A 56 4.12 -1.98 -4.14
C LEU A 56 5.36 -2.78 -3.74
N TRP A 57 6.53 -2.16 -3.89
CA TRP A 57 7.77 -2.81 -3.54
C TRP A 57 7.82 -3.17 -2.05
N ASN A 58 7.46 -2.20 -1.20
CA ASN A 58 7.52 -2.44 0.24
C ASN A 58 6.49 -3.45 0.68
N LEU A 59 5.33 -3.45 0.04
CA LEU A 59 4.32 -4.46 0.32
C LEU A 59 4.84 -5.85 -0.05
N ALA A 60 5.44 -5.97 -1.21
CA ALA A 60 5.97 -7.25 -1.65
C ALA A 60 7.05 -7.77 -0.72
N MET A 61 7.91 -6.86 -0.23
CA MET A 61 8.96 -7.25 0.70
C MET A 61 8.39 -7.73 2.04
N LEU A 62 7.39 -7.02 2.52
CA LEU A 62 6.72 -7.42 3.76
C LEU A 62 6.11 -8.80 3.63
N LEU A 63 5.43 -9.05 2.53
CA LEU A 63 4.81 -10.34 2.30
C LEU A 63 5.85 -11.45 2.18
N ARG A 64 6.93 -11.18 1.46
CA ARG A 64 8.00 -12.16 1.31
C ARG A 64 8.61 -12.53 2.65
N ASP A 65 8.82 -11.53 3.50
CA ASP A 65 9.40 -11.79 4.81
C ASP A 65 8.50 -12.67 5.68
N ASN A 66 7.23 -12.73 5.33
CA ASN A 66 6.27 -13.56 6.08
C ASN A 66 5.84 -14.80 5.31
N GLY A 67 6.55 -15.13 4.25
CA GLY A 67 6.28 -16.35 3.51
C GLY A 67 4.99 -16.33 2.72
N VAL A 68 4.52 -15.14 2.35
CA VAL A 68 3.27 -14.99 1.61
C VAL A 68 3.59 -14.48 0.21
N ASP A 69 3.08 -15.17 -0.80
CA ASP A 69 3.25 -14.73 -2.19
C ASP A 69 2.32 -13.58 -2.50
N PHE A 70 2.84 -12.60 -3.24
CA PHE A 70 2.03 -11.48 -3.67
C PHE A 70 0.84 -11.95 -4.51
N SER A 71 1.06 -12.96 -5.35
CA SER A 71 -0.02 -13.48 -6.19
C SER A 71 -1.13 -14.09 -5.35
N GLU A 72 -0.79 -14.70 -4.24
CA GLU A 72 -1.78 -15.29 -3.34
C GLU A 72 -2.71 -14.19 -2.79
N VAL A 73 -2.11 -13.08 -2.40
CA VAL A 73 -2.88 -11.95 -1.89
C VAL A 73 -3.78 -11.37 -2.98
N ALA A 74 -3.24 -11.21 -4.18
CA ALA A 74 -4.01 -10.67 -5.29
C ALA A 74 -5.19 -11.58 -5.65
N GLN A 75 -4.95 -12.87 -5.69
CA GLN A 75 -6.00 -13.84 -6.00
C GLN A 75 -7.11 -13.82 -4.95
N TYR A 76 -6.72 -13.82 -3.70
CA TYR A 76 -7.70 -13.79 -2.63
C TYR A 76 -8.53 -12.50 -2.67
N ASN A 77 -7.87 -11.40 -2.96
CA ASN A 77 -8.56 -10.12 -3.04
C ASN A 77 -9.57 -10.10 -4.18
N LEU A 78 -9.18 -10.62 -5.33
CA LEU A 78 -10.09 -10.71 -6.47
C LEU A 78 -11.31 -11.57 -6.13
N SER A 79 -11.09 -12.68 -5.45
CA SER A 79 -12.19 -13.55 -5.05
C SER A 79 -13.14 -12.85 -4.09
N LYS A 80 -12.59 -12.09 -3.14
CA LYS A 80 -13.43 -11.32 -2.24
C LYS A 80 -14.28 -10.30 -2.97
N LEU A 81 -13.66 -9.59 -3.90
CA LEU A 81 -14.36 -8.56 -4.66
C LEU A 81 -15.46 -9.16 -5.50
N GLN A 82 -15.19 -10.29 -6.13
CA GLN A 82 -16.20 -10.99 -6.92
C GLN A 82 -17.36 -11.44 -6.05
N SER A 83 -17.07 -12.00 -4.90
CA SER A 83 -18.10 -12.45 -3.98
C SER A 83 -18.98 -11.28 -3.51
N ARG A 84 -18.34 -10.15 -3.20
CA ARG A 84 -19.11 -8.97 -2.78
C ARG A 84 -20.00 -8.45 -3.89
N ALA A 85 -19.49 -8.45 -5.13
CA ALA A 85 -20.28 -8.01 -6.26
C ALA A 85 -21.50 -8.90 -6.45
N GLU A 86 -21.31 -10.20 -6.34
CA GLU A 86 -22.41 -11.15 -6.48
C GLU A 86 -23.45 -10.99 -5.39
N ARG A 87 -23.01 -10.61 -4.19
CA ARG A 87 -23.93 -10.39 -3.09
C ARG A 87 -24.46 -8.99 -3.00
N GLY A 88 -24.02 -8.09 -3.89
CA GLY A 88 -24.49 -6.72 -3.92
C GLY A 88 -23.97 -5.85 -2.78
N VAL A 89 -22.84 -6.20 -2.19
CA VAL A 89 -22.33 -5.45 -1.05
C VAL A 89 -21.00 -4.77 -1.31
N ILE A 90 -20.61 -4.67 -2.58
CA ILE A 90 -19.27 -4.16 -2.90
C ILE A 90 -19.12 -2.70 -2.54
N GLN A 91 -20.20 -1.93 -2.60
CA GLN A 91 -20.18 -0.52 -2.25
C GLN A 91 -20.75 -0.23 -0.89
N GLY A 92 -21.14 -1.25 -0.20
CA GLY A 92 -21.71 -1.09 1.11
C GLY A 92 -20.61 -0.99 2.16
N SER A 93 -21.05 -0.94 3.40
CA SER A 93 -20.14 -0.96 4.51
C SER A 93 -19.36 -2.28 4.48
N GLY A 94 -18.18 -2.26 4.95
CA GLY A 94 -17.33 -3.40 4.85
C GLY A 94 -17.41 -4.37 6.01
N GLY A 95 -18.58 -4.64 6.50
CA GLY A 95 -18.70 -5.49 7.66
C GLY A 95 -18.06 -6.85 7.50
N ASP A 96 -18.11 -7.42 6.31
CA ASP A 96 -17.54 -8.74 6.06
C ASP A 96 -16.35 -8.71 5.10
N ARG A 97 -15.68 -7.61 5.04
CA ARG A 97 -14.51 -7.48 4.18
C ARG A 97 -13.36 -8.33 4.64
#